data_0c7f477286a5147d97a3f8c5319720a4
#
_entry.id   0c7f477286a5147d97a3f8c5319720a4
#
_cell.length_a   1.000
_cell.length_b   1.000
_cell.length_c   1.000
_cell.angle_alpha   90.00
_cell.angle_beta   90.00
_cell.angle_gamma   90.00
#
_symmetry.space_group_name_H-M   'P 1'
#
loop_
_entity.id
_entity.type
_entity.pdbx_description
1 polymer ?
#
loop_
_entity_poly.entity_id
_entity_poly.type
_entity_poly.pdbx_seq_one_letter_code
_entity_poly.pdbx_strand_id
1 'polypeptide(L)'
;PRSLVMMGGPIDSRESPTAVNNLATQKPLWWFEQNVIHTVPANYPGRGRQVYPGFLQHLGFIAMNPERHVMSHWDFYQDLVKGDLDDADAHRRFYDEYNAVLDMPAEYYLDTIRVVFQEHLLPRGLWDVAGERVTPGAIRETALMTIEGELDDIAGVGQTRAAHRLCTGIPEANRVHLTAQGAGHYGIFSG
;
A
#
# COMPACT_ATOMS: atom_id res chain seq x y z
N PRO A 1 -1.95 -22.66 0.78
CA PRO A 1 -0.66 -22.40 0.10
C PRO A 1 0.50 -22.96 0.92
N ARG A 2 1.63 -23.29 0.25
CA ARG A 2 2.85 -23.76 0.95
C ARG A 2 3.70 -22.60 1.47
N SER A 3 3.58 -21.45 0.87
CA SER A 3 4.28 -20.23 1.27
C SER A 3 3.40 -19.01 1.10
N LEU A 4 3.65 -18.00 1.94
CA LEU A 4 3.03 -16.69 1.92
C LEU A 4 4.15 -15.64 2.01
N VAL A 5 4.19 -14.75 1.03
CA VAL A 5 5.11 -13.61 1.03
C VAL A 5 4.27 -12.34 1.17
N MET A 6 4.58 -11.52 2.17
CA MET A 6 3.96 -10.22 2.39
C MET A 6 5.00 -9.13 2.19
N MET A 7 4.71 -8.18 1.33
CA MET A 7 5.64 -7.10 0.95
C MET A 7 4.97 -5.75 1.14
N GLY A 8 5.55 -4.87 1.96
CA GLY A 8 5.10 -3.48 2.16
C GLY A 8 3.64 -3.34 2.60
N GLY A 9 3.05 -4.34 3.26
CA GLY A 9 1.65 -4.32 3.67
C GLY A 9 1.45 -3.82 5.10
N PRO A 10 0.43 -2.98 5.38
CA PRO A 10 0.16 -2.43 6.70
C PRO A 10 -0.58 -3.43 7.61
N ILE A 11 0.08 -4.51 8.01
CA ILE A 11 -0.50 -5.53 8.91
C ILE A 11 -0.79 -4.95 10.28
N ASP A 12 0.10 -4.11 10.80
CA ASP A 12 -0.15 -3.28 11.99
C ASP A 12 0.33 -1.85 11.72
N SER A 13 -0.56 -0.99 11.27
CA SER A 13 -0.24 0.40 10.90
C SER A 13 0.13 1.30 12.10
N ARG A 14 0.10 0.78 13.33
CA ARG A 14 0.58 1.47 14.54
C ARG A 14 2.11 1.42 14.67
N GLU A 15 2.75 0.47 13.98
CA GLU A 15 4.20 0.39 13.92
C GLU A 15 4.73 1.47 12.98
N SER A 16 5.61 2.35 13.45
CA SER A 16 6.20 3.45 12.66
C SER A 16 5.20 4.16 11.73
N PRO A 17 4.14 4.84 12.27
CA PRO A 17 3.10 5.45 11.46
C PRO A 17 3.64 6.48 10.47
N THR A 18 3.27 6.35 9.21
CA THR A 18 3.64 7.28 8.14
C THR A 18 2.65 8.44 8.03
N ALA A 19 2.92 9.41 7.14
CA ALA A 19 2.00 10.51 6.88
C ALA A 19 0.63 10.03 6.38
N VAL A 20 0.60 8.96 5.58
CA VAL A 20 -0.64 8.32 5.09
C VAL A 20 -1.44 7.72 6.25
N ASN A 21 -0.77 6.99 7.15
CA ASN A 21 -1.43 6.41 8.33
C ASN A 21 -2.00 7.51 9.24
N ASN A 22 -1.24 8.59 9.46
CA ASN A 22 -1.66 9.71 10.28
C ASN A 22 -2.90 10.42 9.70
N LEU A 23 -2.96 10.63 8.38
CA LEU A 23 -4.16 11.20 7.74
C LEU A 23 -5.38 10.30 7.98
N ALA A 24 -5.23 8.98 7.80
CA ALA A 24 -6.31 8.02 7.99
C ALA A 24 -6.85 8.01 9.43
N THR A 25 -6.00 8.23 10.44
CA THR A 25 -6.39 8.26 11.85
C THR A 25 -6.91 9.62 12.32
N GLN A 26 -6.47 10.72 11.71
CA GLN A 26 -6.87 12.08 12.12
C GLN A 26 -8.25 12.49 11.63
N LYS A 27 -8.76 11.88 10.59
CA LYS A 27 -10.07 12.22 10.02
C LYS A 27 -11.09 11.13 10.33
N PRO A 28 -12.34 11.48 10.68
CA PRO A 28 -13.40 10.49 10.84
C PRO A 28 -13.79 9.86 9.50
N LEU A 29 -14.34 8.64 9.52
CA LEU A 29 -14.68 7.90 8.30
C LEU A 29 -15.61 8.68 7.34
N TRP A 30 -16.61 9.39 7.90
CA TRP A 30 -17.52 10.21 7.10
C TRP A 30 -16.81 11.32 6.30
N TRP A 31 -15.64 11.80 6.79
CA TRP A 31 -14.86 12.78 6.05
C TRP A 31 -14.32 12.21 4.75
N PHE A 32 -13.82 10.97 4.77
CA PHE A 32 -13.35 10.28 3.55
C PHE A 32 -14.52 10.02 2.60
N GLU A 33 -15.66 9.58 3.14
CA GLU A 33 -16.88 9.35 2.36
C GLU A 33 -17.34 10.61 1.60
N GLN A 34 -17.30 11.76 2.25
CA GLN A 34 -17.79 13.03 1.65
C GLN A 34 -16.77 13.72 0.76
N ASN A 35 -15.45 13.56 0.99
CA ASN A 35 -14.43 14.31 0.30
C ASN A 35 -13.63 13.51 -0.73
N VAL A 36 -13.68 12.19 -0.65
CA VAL A 36 -12.82 11.31 -1.44
C VAL A 36 -13.63 10.39 -2.35
N ILE A 37 -14.85 10.01 -1.93
CA ILE A 37 -15.72 9.13 -2.72
C ILE A 37 -16.53 9.94 -3.73
N HIS A 38 -16.55 9.46 -4.97
CA HIS A 38 -17.27 10.06 -6.08
C HIS A 38 -18.10 9.03 -6.83
N THR A 39 -19.14 9.53 -7.49
CA THR A 39 -19.99 8.70 -8.36
C THR A 39 -19.44 8.67 -9.78
N VAL A 40 -19.28 7.48 -10.33
CA VAL A 40 -18.86 7.31 -11.74
C VAL A 40 -19.89 7.97 -12.66
N PRO A 41 -19.48 8.92 -13.54
CA PRO A 41 -20.38 9.63 -14.42
C PRO A 41 -21.08 8.73 -15.45
N ALA A 42 -22.21 9.21 -16.00
CA ALA A 42 -23.10 8.41 -16.86
C ALA A 42 -22.45 7.95 -18.18
N ASN A 43 -21.42 8.64 -18.65
CA ASN A 43 -20.72 8.37 -19.91
C ASN A 43 -19.54 7.38 -19.76
N TYR A 44 -19.30 6.86 -18.55
CA TYR A 44 -18.21 5.89 -18.30
C TYR A 44 -18.76 4.50 -17.96
N PRO A 45 -17.99 3.43 -18.24
CA PRO A 45 -18.30 2.09 -17.71
C PRO A 45 -18.39 2.09 -16.18
N GLY A 46 -19.37 1.38 -15.62
CA GLY A 46 -19.60 1.37 -14.17
C GLY A 46 -20.36 2.58 -13.63
N ARG A 47 -21.02 3.34 -14.50
CA ARG A 47 -21.86 4.50 -14.13
C ARG A 47 -22.71 4.24 -12.88
N GLY A 48 -22.78 5.25 -12.01
CA GLY A 48 -23.55 5.20 -10.78
C GLY A 48 -22.87 4.49 -9.61
N ARG A 49 -21.74 3.82 -9.82
CA ARG A 49 -20.96 3.24 -8.72
C ARG A 49 -20.26 4.33 -7.91
N GLN A 50 -20.18 4.10 -6.61
CA GLN A 50 -19.36 4.91 -5.71
C GLN A 50 -17.93 4.38 -5.71
N VAL A 51 -16.97 5.27 -5.96
CA VAL A 51 -15.55 4.90 -6.07
C VAL A 51 -14.65 5.92 -5.41
N TYR A 52 -13.47 5.48 -4.98
CA TYR A 52 -12.32 6.35 -4.80
C TYR A 52 -11.61 6.46 -6.16
N PRO A 53 -11.69 7.62 -6.85
CA PRO A 53 -11.21 7.74 -8.21
C PRO A 53 -9.70 7.58 -8.33
N GLY A 54 -9.25 6.91 -9.38
CA GLY A 54 -7.83 6.69 -9.67
C GLY A 54 -7.03 7.99 -9.76
N PHE A 55 -7.60 9.05 -10.36
CA PHE A 55 -6.91 10.35 -10.45
C PHE A 55 -6.66 10.99 -9.06
N LEU A 56 -7.57 10.82 -8.09
CA LEU A 56 -7.36 11.31 -6.72
C LEU A 56 -6.32 10.47 -5.97
N GLN A 57 -6.29 9.16 -6.21
CA GLN A 57 -5.22 8.28 -5.68
C GLN A 57 -3.86 8.75 -6.19
N HIS A 58 -3.75 8.97 -7.49
CA HIS A 58 -2.53 9.43 -8.14
C HIS A 58 -2.08 10.81 -7.62
N LEU A 59 -3.00 11.76 -7.47
CA LEU A 59 -2.69 13.06 -6.85
C LEU A 59 -2.19 12.90 -5.40
N GLY A 60 -2.79 11.99 -4.64
CA GLY A 60 -2.34 11.65 -3.28
C GLY A 60 -0.92 11.12 -3.26
N PHE A 61 -0.56 10.21 -4.17
CA PHE A 61 0.80 9.67 -4.28
C PHE A 61 1.83 10.74 -4.64
N ILE A 62 1.53 11.64 -5.59
CA ILE A 62 2.41 12.75 -5.93
C ILE A 62 2.58 13.70 -4.74
N ALA A 63 1.49 14.01 -4.02
CA ALA A 63 1.51 14.93 -2.88
C ALA A 63 2.30 14.42 -1.67
N MET A 64 2.53 13.11 -1.56
CA MET A 64 3.35 12.53 -0.49
C MET A 64 4.84 12.88 -0.65
N ASN A 65 5.33 12.98 -1.89
CA ASN A 65 6.73 13.31 -2.16
C ASN A 65 6.89 14.09 -3.48
N PRO A 66 6.42 15.35 -3.53
CA PRO A 66 6.39 16.13 -4.78
C PRO A 66 7.78 16.45 -5.32
N GLU A 67 8.76 16.67 -4.45
CA GLU A 67 10.15 16.94 -4.86
C GLU A 67 10.74 15.76 -5.65
N ARG A 68 10.51 14.54 -5.20
CA ARG A 68 10.99 13.34 -5.87
C ARG A 68 10.45 13.26 -7.30
N HIS A 69 9.18 13.57 -7.51
CA HIS A 69 8.57 13.53 -8.84
C HIS A 69 9.14 14.63 -9.75
N VAL A 70 9.32 15.85 -9.23
CA VAL A 70 9.94 16.94 -9.99
C VAL A 70 11.37 16.59 -10.39
N MET A 71 12.17 16.08 -9.45
CA MET A 71 13.56 15.70 -9.74
C MET A 71 13.64 14.55 -10.74
N SER A 72 12.81 13.53 -10.60
CA SER A 72 12.77 12.39 -11.53
C SER A 72 12.43 12.83 -12.96
N HIS A 73 11.48 13.76 -13.15
CA HIS A 73 11.17 14.30 -14.46
C HIS A 73 12.29 15.22 -15.01
N TRP A 74 13.02 15.90 -14.12
CA TRP A 74 14.18 16.68 -14.52
C TRP A 74 15.33 15.78 -14.99
N ASP A 75 15.61 14.70 -14.29
CA ASP A 75 16.61 13.70 -14.68
C ASP A 75 16.23 13.08 -16.03
N PHE A 76 14.98 12.68 -16.21
CA PHE A 76 14.47 12.21 -17.52
C PHE A 76 14.71 13.21 -18.66
N TYR A 77 14.46 14.50 -18.42
CA TYR A 77 14.78 15.53 -19.42
C TYR A 77 16.27 15.56 -19.74
N GLN A 78 17.13 15.47 -18.72
CA GLN A 78 18.58 15.45 -18.94
C GLN A 78 19.03 14.21 -19.72
N ASP A 79 18.47 13.04 -19.46
CA ASP A 79 18.80 11.80 -20.17
C ASP A 79 18.42 11.89 -21.65
N LEU A 80 17.26 12.46 -21.95
CA LEU A 80 16.87 12.75 -23.33
C LEU A 80 17.83 13.71 -24.02
N VAL A 81 18.29 14.77 -23.34
CA VAL A 81 19.27 15.76 -23.92
C VAL A 81 20.65 15.12 -24.15
N LYS A 82 21.06 14.20 -23.24
CA LYS A 82 22.34 13.47 -23.37
C LYS A 82 22.26 12.33 -24.40
N GLY A 83 21.07 11.93 -24.81
CA GLY A 83 20.82 10.77 -25.67
C GLY A 83 20.93 9.44 -24.97
N ASP A 84 20.78 9.43 -23.65
CA ASP A 84 20.68 8.21 -22.85
C ASP A 84 19.26 7.66 -22.94
N LEU A 85 19.04 6.82 -23.94
CA LEU A 85 17.71 6.28 -24.24
C LEU A 85 17.31 5.15 -23.29
N ASP A 86 18.26 4.43 -22.72
CA ASP A 86 17.98 3.30 -21.82
C ASP A 86 17.39 3.80 -20.49
N ASP A 87 18.00 4.83 -19.89
CA ASP A 87 17.49 5.46 -18.67
C ASP A 87 16.17 6.21 -18.93
N ALA A 88 16.06 6.89 -20.07
CA ALA A 88 14.81 7.54 -20.48
C ALA A 88 13.66 6.53 -20.67
N ASP A 89 13.91 5.36 -21.24
CA ASP A 89 12.89 4.31 -21.40
C ASP A 89 12.56 3.61 -20.07
N ALA A 90 13.51 3.47 -19.16
CA ALA A 90 13.25 2.99 -17.80
C ALA A 90 12.31 3.94 -17.05
N HIS A 91 12.56 5.25 -17.14
CA HIS A 91 11.69 6.28 -16.56
C HIS A 91 10.27 6.21 -17.14
N ARG A 92 10.11 6.09 -18.46
CA ARG A 92 8.79 5.96 -19.11
C ARG A 92 8.04 4.73 -18.60
N ARG A 93 8.69 3.56 -18.61
CA ARG A 93 8.07 2.32 -18.11
C ARG A 93 7.58 2.45 -16.66
N PHE A 94 8.43 3.05 -15.80
CA PHE A 94 8.04 3.29 -14.40
C PHE A 94 6.79 4.18 -14.29
N TYR A 95 6.78 5.32 -15.01
CA TYR A 95 5.64 6.24 -14.92
C TYR A 95 4.39 5.75 -15.66
N ASP A 96 4.51 4.92 -16.67
CA ASP A 96 3.37 4.27 -17.31
C ASP A 96 2.64 3.35 -16.33
N GLU A 97 3.38 2.56 -15.53
CA GLU A 97 2.82 1.72 -14.48
C GLU A 97 2.31 2.56 -13.29
N TYR A 98 3.09 3.55 -12.85
CA TYR A 98 2.73 4.43 -11.74
C TYR A 98 1.44 5.23 -12.01
N ASN A 99 1.21 5.62 -13.25
CA ASN A 99 0.02 6.36 -13.66
C ASN A 99 -1.20 5.46 -13.95
N ALA A 100 -1.02 4.16 -14.07
CA ALA A 100 -2.07 3.20 -14.38
C ALA A 100 -2.94 2.86 -13.14
N VAL A 101 -3.38 3.89 -12.40
CA VAL A 101 -4.20 3.73 -11.19
C VAL A 101 -5.67 3.58 -11.57
N LEU A 102 -6.31 2.50 -11.09
CA LEU A 102 -7.72 2.22 -11.32
C LEU A 102 -8.60 2.79 -10.20
N ASP A 103 -9.86 3.10 -10.55
CA ASP A 103 -10.87 3.44 -9.55
C ASP A 103 -11.05 2.28 -8.57
N MET A 104 -11.09 2.60 -7.29
CA MET A 104 -11.30 1.63 -6.22
C MET A 104 -12.75 1.69 -5.73
N PRO A 105 -13.45 0.56 -5.54
CA PRO A 105 -14.79 0.57 -4.94
C PRO A 105 -14.79 1.29 -3.59
N ALA A 106 -15.79 2.15 -3.37
CA ALA A 106 -15.89 2.95 -2.15
C ALA A 106 -15.91 2.09 -0.89
N GLU A 107 -16.64 0.98 -0.93
CA GLU A 107 -16.78 0.04 0.18
C GLU A 107 -15.41 -0.54 0.58
N TYR A 108 -14.60 -0.94 -0.39
CA TYR A 108 -13.27 -1.48 -0.14
C TYR A 108 -12.33 -0.43 0.45
N TYR A 109 -12.35 0.80 -0.10
CA TYR A 109 -11.53 1.89 0.41
C TYR A 109 -11.93 2.29 1.84
N LEU A 110 -13.22 2.50 2.09
CA LEU A 110 -13.71 2.90 3.41
C LEU A 110 -13.51 1.80 4.47
N ASP A 111 -13.71 0.54 4.10
CA ASP A 111 -13.37 -0.58 4.98
C ASP A 111 -11.88 -0.66 5.28
N THR A 112 -11.01 -0.40 4.29
CA THR A 112 -9.56 -0.34 4.52
C THR A 112 -9.21 0.76 5.52
N ILE A 113 -9.75 1.99 5.35
CA ILE A 113 -9.54 3.08 6.32
C ILE A 113 -9.97 2.66 7.71
N ARG A 114 -11.18 2.13 7.86
CA ARG A 114 -11.74 1.73 9.15
C ARG A 114 -10.99 0.55 9.77
N VAL A 115 -10.90 -0.56 9.06
CA VAL A 115 -10.42 -1.85 9.57
C VAL A 115 -8.91 -1.82 9.84
N VAL A 116 -8.13 -1.26 8.88
CA VAL A 116 -6.67 -1.31 8.94
C VAL A 116 -6.09 -0.14 9.71
N PHE A 117 -6.57 1.08 9.44
CA PHE A 117 -5.93 2.29 9.92
C PHE A 117 -6.58 2.91 11.16
N GLN A 118 -7.89 2.77 11.36
CA GLN A 118 -8.58 3.37 12.51
C GLN A 118 -8.81 2.36 13.63
N GLU A 119 -9.36 1.21 13.33
CA GLU A 119 -9.73 0.20 14.33
C GLU A 119 -8.64 -0.88 14.53
N HIS A 120 -7.71 -1.04 13.58
CA HIS A 120 -6.63 -2.03 13.64
C HIS A 120 -7.14 -3.44 13.96
N LEU A 121 -8.22 -3.87 13.29
CA LEU A 121 -8.96 -5.06 13.71
C LEU A 121 -8.14 -6.34 13.60
N LEU A 122 -7.31 -6.50 12.58
CA LEU A 122 -6.48 -7.70 12.41
C LEU A 122 -5.48 -7.88 13.56
N PRO A 123 -4.59 -6.92 13.88
CA PRO A 123 -3.63 -7.09 14.97
C PRO A 123 -4.28 -7.12 16.37
N ARG A 124 -5.52 -6.64 16.50
CA ARG A 124 -6.30 -6.76 17.73
C ARG A 124 -7.05 -8.08 17.85
N GLY A 125 -7.05 -8.93 16.80
CA GLY A 125 -7.80 -10.18 16.77
C GLY A 125 -9.33 -9.98 16.77
N LEU A 126 -9.80 -8.84 16.24
CA LEU A 126 -11.22 -8.45 16.24
C LEU A 126 -11.81 -8.39 14.82
N TRP A 127 -11.05 -8.78 13.79
CA TRP A 127 -11.54 -8.73 12.42
C TRP A 127 -12.40 -9.94 12.10
N ASP A 128 -13.65 -9.69 11.72
CA ASP A 128 -14.57 -10.70 11.21
C ASP A 128 -14.79 -10.47 9.70
N VAL A 129 -14.74 -11.55 8.93
CA VAL A 129 -15.01 -11.55 7.49
C VAL A 129 -16.13 -12.57 7.24
N ALA A 130 -17.23 -12.12 6.64
CA ALA A 130 -18.41 -12.95 6.40
C ALA A 130 -18.95 -13.68 7.65
N GLY A 131 -18.82 -13.07 8.83
CA GLY A 131 -19.24 -13.63 10.11
C GLY A 131 -18.24 -14.59 10.76
N GLU A 132 -17.08 -14.80 10.15
CA GLU A 132 -16.02 -15.65 10.69
C GLU A 132 -14.84 -14.81 11.19
N ARG A 133 -14.34 -15.11 12.40
CA ARG A 133 -13.19 -14.45 13.00
C ARG A 133 -11.91 -14.81 12.26
N VAL A 134 -11.19 -13.81 11.77
CA VAL A 134 -9.85 -13.99 11.19
C VAL A 134 -8.85 -14.33 12.27
N THR A 135 -8.26 -15.53 12.19
CA THR A 135 -7.34 -16.08 13.19
C THR A 135 -5.99 -16.44 12.55
N PRO A 136 -5.05 -15.49 12.37
CA PRO A 136 -3.76 -15.78 11.73
C PRO A 136 -2.93 -16.85 12.47
N GLY A 137 -3.10 -16.97 13.79
CA GLY A 137 -2.46 -17.99 14.61
C GLY A 137 -2.88 -19.44 14.27
N ALA A 138 -3.94 -19.63 13.49
CA ALA A 138 -4.37 -20.95 13.01
C ALA A 138 -3.52 -21.45 11.83
N ILE A 139 -2.74 -20.60 11.18
CA ILE A 139 -1.83 -20.98 10.08
C ILE A 139 -0.66 -21.77 10.67
N ARG A 140 -0.41 -22.99 10.17
CA ARG A 140 0.61 -23.91 10.71
C ARG A 140 1.61 -24.42 9.67
N GLU A 141 1.13 -24.75 8.46
CA GLU A 141 1.90 -25.45 7.42
C GLU A 141 2.45 -24.53 6.32
N THR A 142 2.07 -23.24 6.34
CA THR A 142 2.50 -22.23 5.37
C THR A 142 3.76 -21.55 5.88
N ALA A 143 4.86 -21.55 5.12
CA ALA A 143 6.02 -20.74 5.42
C ALA A 143 5.68 -19.24 5.21
N LEU A 144 6.16 -18.38 6.10
CA LEU A 144 5.91 -16.93 6.06
C LEU A 144 7.19 -16.16 5.79
N MET A 145 7.17 -15.33 4.76
CA MET A 145 8.19 -14.33 4.51
C MET A 145 7.57 -12.94 4.54
N THR A 146 8.22 -11.99 5.22
CA THR A 146 7.85 -10.57 5.17
C THR A 146 9.01 -9.74 4.62
N ILE A 147 8.70 -8.77 3.77
CA ILE A 147 9.68 -7.86 3.17
C ILE A 147 9.21 -6.43 3.41
N GLU A 148 10.11 -5.59 3.92
CA GLU A 148 9.90 -4.16 4.17
C GLU A 148 11.02 -3.34 3.56
N GLY A 149 10.71 -2.13 3.07
CA GLY A 149 11.72 -1.15 2.69
C GLY A 149 12.18 -0.35 3.92
N GLU A 150 13.49 -0.14 4.06
CA GLU A 150 14.04 0.67 5.15
C GLU A 150 13.52 2.13 5.10
N LEU A 151 13.33 2.65 3.89
CA LEU A 151 12.88 4.02 3.62
C LEU A 151 11.42 4.07 3.13
N ASP A 152 10.61 3.06 3.50
CA ASP A 152 9.21 3.00 3.10
C ASP A 152 8.40 4.08 3.83
N ASP A 153 7.91 5.06 3.07
CA ASP A 153 7.10 6.19 3.53
C ASP A 153 5.58 5.96 3.42
N ILE A 154 5.16 4.78 2.95
CA ILE A 154 3.76 4.34 2.84
C ILE A 154 3.43 3.34 3.94
N ALA A 155 4.17 2.23 4.01
CA ALA A 155 4.05 1.22 5.06
C ALA A 155 5.33 1.20 5.91
N GLY A 156 5.35 1.94 7.01
CA GLY A 156 6.54 2.11 7.86
C GLY A 156 7.11 0.79 8.38
N VAL A 157 8.40 0.82 8.68
CA VAL A 157 9.16 -0.35 9.16
C VAL A 157 8.49 -0.97 10.40
N GLY A 158 8.29 -2.28 10.37
CA GLY A 158 7.60 -3.05 11.41
C GLY A 158 6.15 -3.37 11.07
N GLN A 159 5.51 -2.61 10.18
CA GLN A 159 4.09 -2.81 9.86
C GLN A 159 3.84 -4.18 9.22
N THR A 160 4.62 -4.55 8.21
CA THR A 160 4.49 -5.86 7.54
C THR A 160 5.02 -6.99 8.44
N ARG A 161 6.17 -6.74 9.11
CA ARG A 161 6.78 -7.69 10.04
C ARG A 161 5.85 -8.08 11.18
N ALA A 162 4.88 -7.25 11.54
CA ALA A 162 3.86 -7.56 12.54
C ALA A 162 3.13 -8.89 12.27
N ALA A 163 3.06 -9.35 11.02
CA ALA A 163 2.51 -10.65 10.66
C ALA A 163 3.14 -11.82 11.44
N HIS A 164 4.43 -11.73 11.76
CA HIS A 164 5.12 -12.77 12.56
C HIS A 164 4.57 -12.90 13.98
N ARG A 165 4.08 -11.80 14.57
CA ARG A 165 3.46 -11.82 15.90
C ARG A 165 2.03 -12.39 15.87
N LEU A 166 1.37 -12.31 14.72
CA LEU A 166 -0.01 -12.79 14.55
C LEU A 166 -0.04 -14.26 14.13
N CYS A 167 0.87 -14.68 13.25
CA CYS A 167 0.94 -16.05 12.73
C CYS A 167 1.71 -16.99 13.68
N THR A 168 1.30 -17.03 14.95
CA THR A 168 2.00 -17.78 16.00
C THR A 168 2.01 -19.29 15.81
N GLY A 169 1.10 -19.83 15.00
CA GLY A 169 1.05 -21.26 14.68
C GLY A 169 2.14 -21.73 13.73
N ILE A 170 2.79 -20.81 13.00
CA ILE A 170 3.89 -21.14 12.07
C ILE A 170 5.18 -21.37 12.87
N PRO A 171 5.90 -22.50 12.70
CA PRO A 171 7.18 -22.73 13.34
C PRO A 171 8.20 -21.63 13.00
N GLU A 172 9.06 -21.26 13.94
CA GLU A 172 10.05 -20.19 13.74
C GLU A 172 10.99 -20.49 12.55
N ALA A 173 11.37 -21.73 12.36
CA ALA A 173 12.20 -22.16 11.23
C ALA A 173 11.56 -21.91 9.85
N ASN A 174 10.24 -21.69 9.80
CA ASN A 174 9.48 -21.40 8.59
C ASN A 174 9.10 -19.93 8.48
N ARG A 175 9.74 -19.03 9.24
CA ARG A 175 9.51 -17.60 9.21
C ARG A 175 10.78 -16.87 8.79
N VAL A 176 10.67 -15.98 7.81
CA VAL A 176 11.78 -15.15 7.34
C VAL A 176 11.31 -13.70 7.25
N HIS A 177 12.16 -12.78 7.69
CA HIS A 177 11.96 -11.35 7.52
C HIS A 177 13.16 -10.74 6.83
N LEU A 178 12.89 -9.84 5.87
CA LEU A 178 13.90 -9.07 5.16
C LEU A 178 13.53 -7.58 5.22
N THR A 179 14.47 -6.75 5.66
CA THR A 179 14.43 -5.30 5.44
C THR A 179 15.37 -4.96 4.30
N ALA A 180 14.81 -4.47 3.18
CA ALA A 180 15.59 -4.04 2.02
C ALA A 180 16.24 -2.68 2.31
N GLN A 181 17.56 -2.66 2.44
CA GLN A 181 18.34 -1.47 2.79
C GLN A 181 18.27 -0.43 1.67
N GLY A 182 18.02 0.83 2.01
CA GLY A 182 17.93 1.95 1.07
C GLY A 182 16.70 1.92 0.16
N ALA A 183 15.82 0.91 0.27
CA ALA A 183 14.63 0.78 -0.54
C ALA A 183 13.43 1.51 0.09
N GLY A 184 12.70 2.28 -0.74
CA GLY A 184 11.36 2.78 -0.42
C GLY A 184 10.28 1.76 -0.79
N HIS A 185 9.01 2.15 -0.68
CA HIS A 185 7.87 1.26 -0.92
C HIS A 185 7.93 0.54 -2.28
N TYR A 186 8.16 1.29 -3.36
CA TYR A 186 8.26 0.72 -4.71
C TYR A 186 9.58 -0.04 -4.95
N GLY A 187 10.66 0.35 -4.26
CA GLY A 187 11.97 -0.27 -4.40
C GLY A 187 12.04 -1.72 -3.93
N ILE A 188 11.08 -2.19 -3.14
CA ILE A 188 11.00 -3.60 -2.75
C ILE A 188 10.40 -4.50 -3.85
N PHE A 189 9.79 -3.92 -4.88
CA PHE A 189 9.18 -4.64 -6.01
C PHE A 189 10.01 -4.56 -7.29
N SER A 190 10.85 -3.53 -7.42
CA SER A 190 11.77 -3.31 -8.55
C SER A 190 13.21 -3.42 -8.04
N GLY A 191 13.85 -4.53 -8.32
CA GLY A 191 15.27 -4.74 -7.97
C GLY A 191 16.21 -4.00 -8.88
#